data_28018a4d8bc80af91beedd0228418255
#
_entry.id   28018a4d8bc80af91beedd0228418255
#
_cell.length_a   1.000
_cell.length_b   1.000
_cell.length_c   1.000
_cell.angle_alpha   90.00
_cell.angle_beta   90.00
_cell.angle_gamma   90.00
#
_symmetry.space_group_name_H-M   'P 1'
#
loop_
_entity.id
_entity.type
_entity.pdbx_description
1 polymer ?
#
loop_
_entity_poly.entity_id
_entity_poly.type
_entity_poly.pdbx_seq_one_letter_code
_entity_poly.pdbx_strand_id
1 'polypeptide(L)'
;MSEFSEKMGMAAGNNFKSGYNCCEAIVETFRKEAGVNIDDNAFRLCSGFGGGIGHARDLCGAMAGCVMVISTLAGRNQPSDKPLAEIYPLTLEFHERFAKAFGSCACGDLMPYEFNTREHLKNCLKLVNKVAQLLAVYLEEKKLLK
;
A
#
# COMPACT_ATOMS: atom_id res chain seq x y z
N MET A 1 7.06 -5.45 -17.05
CA MET A 1 5.95 -5.30 -16.08
C MET A 1 4.76 -6.08 -16.60
N SER A 2 4.06 -6.82 -15.76
CA SER A 2 2.95 -7.67 -16.18
C SER A 2 1.66 -6.86 -16.36
N GLU A 3 0.71 -7.44 -17.11
CA GLU A 3 -0.63 -6.87 -17.23
C GLU A 3 -1.30 -6.71 -15.87
N PHE A 4 -1.06 -7.67 -14.97
CA PHE A 4 -1.61 -7.61 -13.62
C PHE A 4 -1.10 -6.38 -12.86
N SER A 5 0.21 -6.12 -12.89
CA SER A 5 0.77 -4.96 -12.20
C SER A 5 0.26 -3.64 -12.79
N GLU A 6 0.13 -3.55 -14.10
CA GLU A 6 -0.41 -2.36 -14.75
C GLU A 6 -1.87 -2.16 -14.37
N LYS A 7 -2.67 -3.22 -14.34
CA LYS A 7 -4.07 -3.19 -13.91
C LYS A 7 -4.18 -2.68 -12.47
N MET A 8 -3.35 -3.18 -11.57
CA MET A 8 -3.36 -2.76 -10.17
C MET A 8 -2.99 -1.28 -10.03
N GLY A 9 -2.00 -0.83 -10.78
CA GLY A 9 -1.61 0.58 -10.79
C GLY A 9 -2.75 1.49 -11.22
N MET A 10 -3.41 1.16 -12.34
CA MET A 10 -4.55 1.95 -12.83
C MET A 10 -5.71 1.95 -11.85
N ALA A 11 -6.03 0.79 -11.29
CA ALA A 11 -7.14 0.69 -10.32
C ALA A 11 -6.85 1.54 -9.08
N ALA A 12 -5.62 1.49 -8.57
CA ALA A 12 -5.24 2.29 -7.40
C ALA A 12 -5.32 3.79 -7.69
N GLY A 13 -4.85 4.22 -8.85
CA GLY A 13 -4.97 5.61 -9.28
C GLY A 13 -6.42 6.05 -9.37
N ASN A 14 -7.30 5.22 -9.95
CA ASN A 14 -8.73 5.51 -10.05
C ASN A 14 -9.39 5.58 -8.68
N ASN A 15 -9.04 4.69 -7.77
CA ASN A 15 -9.54 4.73 -6.39
C ASN A 15 -9.12 6.01 -5.68
N PHE A 16 -7.87 6.42 -5.85
CA PHE A 16 -7.38 7.67 -5.29
C PHE A 16 -8.18 8.87 -5.83
N LYS A 17 -8.42 8.91 -7.13
CA LYS A 17 -9.25 9.97 -7.76
C LYS A 17 -10.67 9.99 -7.23
N SER A 18 -11.22 8.84 -6.86
CA SER A 18 -12.61 8.73 -6.41
C SER A 18 -12.81 9.20 -4.97
N GLY A 19 -11.72 9.55 -4.27
CA GLY A 19 -11.79 10.11 -2.92
C GLY A 19 -11.17 9.27 -1.82
N TYR A 20 -10.67 8.08 -2.13
CA TYR A 20 -9.91 7.30 -1.15
C TYR A 20 -8.56 7.97 -0.89
N ASN A 21 -8.07 7.88 0.35
CA ASN A 21 -6.71 8.32 0.63
C ASN A 21 -5.70 7.27 0.13
N CYS A 22 -4.40 7.56 0.26
CA CYS A 22 -3.35 6.70 -0.29
C CYS A 22 -3.37 5.28 0.27
N CYS A 23 -3.61 5.12 1.57
CA CYS A 23 -3.70 3.80 2.20
C CYS A 23 -4.97 3.07 1.74
N GLU A 24 -6.11 3.74 1.79
CA GLU A 24 -7.39 3.18 1.34
C GLU A 24 -7.34 2.76 -0.12
N ALA A 25 -6.73 3.58 -0.98
CA ALA A 25 -6.64 3.29 -2.41
C ALA A 25 -5.90 1.99 -2.68
N ILE A 26 -4.79 1.75 -1.98
CA ILE A 26 -4.04 0.49 -2.12
C ILE A 26 -4.87 -0.69 -1.65
N VAL A 27 -5.42 -0.63 -0.45
CA VAL A 27 -6.15 -1.76 0.14
C VAL A 27 -7.43 -2.06 -0.64
N GLU A 28 -8.17 -1.03 -1.07
CA GLU A 28 -9.37 -1.20 -1.90
C GLU A 28 -9.03 -1.90 -3.22
N THR A 29 -7.93 -1.50 -3.84
CA THR A 29 -7.50 -2.09 -5.10
C THR A 29 -7.26 -3.60 -4.96
N PHE A 30 -6.50 -3.99 -3.96
CA PHE A 30 -6.16 -5.41 -3.81
C PHE A 30 -7.32 -6.25 -3.31
N ARG A 31 -8.23 -5.71 -2.50
CA ARG A 31 -9.41 -6.46 -2.10
C ARG A 31 -10.41 -6.63 -3.24
N LYS A 32 -10.58 -5.64 -4.12
CA LYS A 32 -11.54 -5.70 -5.23
C LYS A 32 -10.98 -6.40 -6.45
N GLU A 33 -9.73 -6.11 -6.82
CA GLU A 33 -9.16 -6.57 -8.09
C GLU A 33 -8.33 -7.84 -7.95
N ALA A 34 -7.79 -8.12 -6.78
CA ALA A 34 -6.96 -9.31 -6.54
C ALA A 34 -7.61 -10.32 -5.60
N GLY A 35 -8.81 -10.06 -5.13
CA GLY A 35 -9.56 -10.98 -4.28
C GLY A 35 -8.96 -11.18 -2.88
N VAL A 36 -8.17 -10.22 -2.40
CA VAL A 36 -7.62 -10.29 -1.04
C VAL A 36 -8.77 -10.10 -0.06
N ASN A 37 -8.93 -11.05 0.86
CA ASN A 37 -10.08 -11.08 1.78
C ASN A 37 -9.93 -10.09 2.92
N ILE A 38 -10.41 -8.88 2.70
CA ILE A 38 -10.37 -7.78 3.68
C ILE A 38 -11.81 -7.30 3.84
N ASP A 39 -12.40 -7.52 5.02
CA ASP A 39 -13.76 -7.07 5.29
C ASP A 39 -13.81 -5.57 5.59
N ASP A 40 -15.01 -5.02 5.72
CA ASP A 40 -15.19 -3.58 5.95
C ASP A 40 -14.62 -3.11 7.29
N ASN A 41 -14.63 -3.95 8.31
CA ASN A 41 -14.04 -3.58 9.60
C ASN A 41 -12.52 -3.45 9.49
N ALA A 42 -11.88 -4.40 8.79
CA ALA A 42 -10.44 -4.33 8.53
C ALA A 42 -10.09 -3.17 7.60
N PHE A 43 -10.90 -2.94 6.56
CA PHE A 43 -10.68 -1.83 5.64
C PHE A 43 -10.67 -0.48 6.36
N ARG A 44 -11.53 -0.32 7.35
CA ARG A 44 -11.65 0.93 8.11
C ARG A 44 -10.35 1.32 8.82
N LEU A 45 -9.47 0.34 9.09
CA LEU A 45 -8.16 0.59 9.70
C LEU A 45 -7.25 1.46 8.82
N CYS A 46 -7.55 1.57 7.52
CA CYS A 46 -6.78 2.39 6.58
C CYS A 46 -7.00 3.90 6.77
N SER A 47 -8.16 4.28 7.35
CA SER A 47 -8.63 5.68 7.29
C SER A 47 -7.68 6.70 7.88
N GLY A 48 -6.98 6.38 8.96
CA GLY A 48 -6.11 7.31 9.65
C GLY A 48 -4.71 7.45 9.07
N PHE A 49 -4.35 6.65 8.06
CA PHE A 49 -2.98 6.64 7.53
C PHE A 49 -2.73 7.66 6.42
N GLY A 50 -3.75 8.31 5.90
CA GLY A 50 -3.58 9.30 4.84
C GLY A 50 -2.69 10.46 5.29
N GLY A 51 -1.93 11.02 4.34
CA GLY A 51 -1.04 12.15 4.60
C GLY A 51 0.11 11.83 5.56
N GLY A 52 0.52 10.58 5.62
CA GLY A 52 1.58 10.15 6.53
C GLY A 52 1.14 10.20 7.98
N ILE A 53 0.03 9.55 8.29
CA ILE A 53 -0.64 9.50 9.59
C ILE A 53 -1.28 10.87 9.92
N GLY A 54 -2.48 11.07 9.36
CA GLY A 54 -3.26 12.26 9.66
C GLY A 54 -2.54 13.57 9.36
N HIS A 55 -1.83 13.63 8.25
CA HIS A 55 -1.05 14.80 7.82
C HIS A 55 0.21 15.08 8.67
N ALA A 56 0.67 14.09 9.43
CA ALA A 56 1.93 14.22 10.18
C ALA A 56 3.18 14.15 9.27
N ARG A 57 3.00 13.77 8.00
CA ARG A 57 4.08 13.62 7.02
C ARG A 57 5.08 12.51 7.39
N ASP A 58 4.65 11.59 8.23
CA ASP A 58 5.44 10.44 8.67
C ASP A 58 5.26 9.28 7.68
N LEU A 59 5.03 8.05 8.11
CA LEU A 59 4.94 6.89 7.26
C LEU A 59 3.96 7.09 6.09
N CYS A 60 4.43 6.87 4.87
CA CYS A 60 3.58 6.95 3.67
C CYS A 60 2.38 6.01 3.79
N GLY A 61 1.17 6.55 3.58
CA GLY A 61 -0.07 5.77 3.68
C GLY A 61 -0.13 4.64 2.66
N ALA A 62 0.43 4.84 1.45
CA ALA A 62 0.50 3.77 0.45
C ALA A 62 1.39 2.63 0.94
N MET A 63 2.50 2.93 1.60
CA MET A 63 3.36 1.92 2.22
C MET A 63 2.61 1.16 3.32
N ALA A 64 1.89 1.89 4.17
CA ALA A 64 1.07 1.27 5.23
C ALA A 64 0.03 0.31 4.63
N GLY A 65 -0.63 0.72 3.55
CA GLY A 65 -1.60 -0.12 2.84
C GLY A 65 -0.98 -1.41 2.31
N CYS A 66 0.23 -1.32 1.78
CA CYS A 66 0.95 -2.49 1.28
C CYS A 66 1.25 -3.48 2.42
N VAL A 67 1.69 -2.99 3.56
CA VAL A 67 1.94 -3.84 4.74
C VAL A 67 0.65 -4.53 5.19
N MET A 68 -0.47 -3.81 5.16
CA MET A 68 -1.77 -4.39 5.51
C MET A 68 -2.18 -5.52 4.55
N VAL A 69 -1.96 -5.34 3.25
CA VAL A 69 -2.23 -6.38 2.25
C VAL A 69 -1.33 -7.60 2.47
N ILE A 70 -0.04 -7.40 2.63
CA ILE A 70 0.91 -8.49 2.89
C ILE A 70 0.53 -9.23 4.18
N SER A 71 0.20 -8.49 5.23
CA SER A 71 -0.18 -9.06 6.52
C SER A 71 -1.48 -9.86 6.44
N THR A 72 -2.44 -9.42 5.62
CA THR A 72 -3.68 -10.17 5.40
C THR A 72 -3.38 -11.53 4.78
N LEU A 73 -2.44 -11.57 3.84
CA LEU A 73 -2.09 -12.81 3.11
C LEU A 73 -1.17 -13.73 3.88
N ALA A 74 -0.27 -13.19 4.69
CA ALA A 74 0.81 -13.97 5.33
C ALA A 74 0.87 -13.84 6.84
N GLY A 75 -0.05 -13.08 7.45
CA GLY A 75 -0.02 -12.79 8.88
C GLY A 75 -0.62 -13.89 9.75
N ARG A 76 -0.89 -13.55 10.99
CA ARG A 76 -1.41 -14.47 12.00
C ARG A 76 -2.49 -13.79 12.82
N ASN A 77 -3.39 -14.60 13.39
CA ASN A 77 -4.41 -14.11 14.31
C ASN A 77 -3.99 -14.23 15.76
N GLN A 78 -3.11 -15.20 16.06
CA GLN A 78 -2.62 -15.43 17.42
C GLN A 78 -1.18 -15.96 17.39
N PRO A 79 -0.43 -15.81 18.49
CA PRO A 79 0.98 -16.21 18.50
C PRO A 79 1.25 -17.66 18.13
N SER A 80 0.31 -18.56 18.43
CA SER A 80 0.47 -19.99 18.15
C SER A 80 0.34 -20.36 16.67
N ASP A 81 -0.20 -19.47 15.82
CA ASP A 81 -0.38 -19.77 14.39
C ASP A 81 0.95 -19.89 13.66
N LYS A 82 1.84 -18.96 13.90
CA LYS A 82 3.21 -18.94 13.34
C LYS A 82 4.05 -17.89 14.09
N PRO A 83 5.38 -18.03 14.10
CA PRO A 83 6.24 -17.03 14.72
C PRO A 83 6.36 -15.79 13.83
N LEU A 84 6.60 -14.63 14.46
CA LEU A 84 6.84 -13.38 13.73
C LEU A 84 8.05 -13.49 12.79
N ALA A 85 9.00 -14.36 13.09
CA ALA A 85 10.16 -14.60 12.22
C ALA A 85 9.77 -15.13 10.82
N GLU A 86 8.55 -15.63 10.65
CA GLU A 86 8.04 -16.03 9.33
C GLU A 86 7.32 -14.88 8.60
N ILE A 87 6.93 -13.83 9.34
CA ILE A 87 6.18 -12.69 8.80
C ILE A 87 7.10 -11.51 8.50
N TYR A 88 7.97 -11.16 9.46
CA TYR A 88 8.81 -9.97 9.37
C TYR A 88 9.70 -9.91 8.12
N PRO A 89 10.32 -11.03 7.67
CA PRO A 89 11.14 -10.94 6.44
C PRO A 89 10.35 -10.47 5.22
N LEU A 90 9.07 -10.81 5.12
CA LEU A 90 8.23 -10.39 3.98
C LEU A 90 7.98 -8.88 4.00
N THR A 91 7.63 -8.33 5.16
CA THR A 91 7.38 -6.89 5.26
C THR A 91 8.67 -6.09 5.22
N LEU A 92 9.76 -6.60 5.81
CA LEU A 92 11.07 -5.95 5.74
C LEU A 92 11.57 -5.86 4.29
N GLU A 93 11.51 -6.94 3.55
CA GLU A 93 11.97 -6.92 2.16
C GLU A 93 11.13 -5.96 1.31
N PHE A 94 9.82 -5.93 1.52
CA PHE A 94 8.98 -4.96 0.79
C PHE A 94 9.34 -3.52 1.16
N HIS A 95 9.56 -3.25 2.44
CA HIS A 95 10.00 -1.95 2.92
C HIS A 95 11.30 -1.51 2.24
N GLU A 96 12.26 -2.42 2.13
CA GLU A 96 13.54 -2.14 1.48
C GLU A 96 13.36 -1.86 -0.02
N ARG A 97 12.50 -2.62 -0.70
CA ARG A 97 12.20 -2.40 -2.12
C ARG A 97 11.50 -1.07 -2.35
N PHE A 98 10.59 -0.71 -1.46
CA PHE A 98 9.89 0.58 -1.52
C PHE A 98 10.88 1.74 -1.33
N ALA A 99 11.71 1.67 -0.30
CA ALA A 99 12.70 2.70 -0.02
C ALA A 99 13.69 2.86 -1.19
N LYS A 100 14.12 1.76 -1.78
CA LYS A 100 15.00 1.79 -2.95
C LYS A 100 14.33 2.39 -4.18
N ALA A 101 13.06 2.03 -4.42
CA ALA A 101 12.34 2.50 -5.59
C ALA A 101 11.98 3.98 -5.52
N PHE A 102 11.65 4.48 -4.34
CA PHE A 102 11.10 5.84 -4.17
C PHE A 102 11.99 6.77 -3.35
N GLY A 103 13.06 6.27 -2.75
CA GLY A 103 14.05 7.05 -2.00
C GLY A 103 13.73 7.24 -0.52
N SER A 104 12.51 6.99 -0.10
CA SER A 104 12.07 7.15 1.30
C SER A 104 10.76 6.43 1.52
N CYS A 105 10.39 6.21 2.77
CA CYS A 105 9.06 5.75 3.17
C CYS A 105 8.27 6.85 3.89
N ALA A 106 8.86 8.02 4.07
CA ALA A 106 8.23 9.14 4.78
C ALA A 106 7.42 10.00 3.81
N CYS A 107 6.15 10.27 4.14
CA CYS A 107 5.27 11.12 3.34
C CYS A 107 5.91 12.49 3.07
N GLY A 108 6.55 13.11 4.07
CA GLY A 108 7.17 14.42 3.92
C GLY A 108 8.29 14.46 2.90
N ASP A 109 9.03 13.36 2.75
CA ASP A 109 10.08 13.26 1.75
C ASP A 109 9.52 12.99 0.35
N LEU A 110 8.48 12.17 0.28
CA LEU A 110 7.86 11.75 -0.99
C LEU A 110 6.95 12.82 -1.56
N MET A 111 6.25 13.55 -0.68
CA MET A 111 5.23 14.55 -1.03
C MET A 111 5.54 15.88 -0.34
N PRO A 112 6.59 16.59 -0.75
CA PRO A 112 6.94 17.88 -0.12
C PRO A 112 6.05 19.02 -0.63
N TYR A 113 4.77 18.80 -0.71
CA TYR A 113 3.78 19.74 -1.23
C TYR A 113 2.77 20.06 -0.13
N GLU A 114 2.12 21.20 -0.23
CA GLU A 114 0.99 21.50 0.63
C GLU A 114 -0.15 20.55 0.33
N PHE A 115 -0.77 19.98 1.36
CA PHE A 115 -1.86 18.99 1.19
C PHE A 115 -3.05 19.58 0.44
N ASN A 116 -3.68 18.74 -0.35
CA ASN A 116 -4.89 19.05 -1.14
C ASN A 116 -4.67 20.14 -2.20
N THR A 117 -3.41 20.44 -2.52
CA THR A 117 -3.09 21.25 -3.69
C THR A 117 -3.05 20.37 -4.93
N ARG A 118 -3.08 21.00 -6.10
CA ARG A 118 -2.98 20.28 -7.38
C ARG A 118 -1.68 19.47 -7.47
N GLU A 119 -0.57 20.04 -7.03
CA GLU A 119 0.74 19.38 -7.03
C GLU A 119 0.74 18.15 -6.13
N HIS A 120 0.19 18.28 -4.93
CA HIS A 120 0.08 17.16 -4.01
C HIS A 120 -0.76 16.03 -4.61
N LEU A 121 -1.98 16.35 -5.06
CA LEU A 121 -2.91 15.34 -5.57
C LEU A 121 -2.35 14.64 -6.81
N LYS A 122 -1.76 15.39 -7.72
CA LYS A 122 -1.16 14.85 -8.96
C LYS A 122 0.00 13.90 -8.65
N ASN A 123 0.90 14.32 -7.76
CA ASN A 123 2.08 13.52 -7.46
C ASN A 123 1.75 12.33 -6.56
N CYS A 124 0.81 12.48 -5.63
CA CYS A 124 0.35 11.36 -4.82
C CYS A 124 -0.36 10.30 -5.68
N LEU A 125 -1.16 10.74 -6.66
CA LEU A 125 -1.80 9.84 -7.62
C LEU A 125 -0.77 8.98 -8.35
N LYS A 126 0.30 9.61 -8.85
CA LYS A 126 1.39 8.90 -9.54
C LYS A 126 2.08 7.92 -8.61
N LEU A 127 2.34 8.32 -7.38
CA LEU A 127 2.97 7.46 -6.38
C LEU A 127 2.10 6.25 -6.07
N VAL A 128 0.83 6.46 -5.80
CA VAL A 128 -0.12 5.38 -5.50
C VAL A 128 -0.18 4.35 -6.64
N ASN A 129 -0.22 4.84 -7.88
CA ASN A 129 -0.18 3.97 -9.05
C ASN A 129 1.09 3.09 -9.05
N LYS A 130 2.25 3.71 -8.88
CA LYS A 130 3.54 2.99 -8.89
C LYS A 130 3.69 2.04 -7.70
N VAL A 131 3.19 2.43 -6.54
CA VAL A 131 3.23 1.59 -5.34
C VAL A 131 2.37 0.33 -5.55
N ALA A 132 1.18 0.49 -6.13
CA ALA A 132 0.34 -0.67 -6.44
C ALA A 132 1.02 -1.62 -7.42
N GLN A 133 1.73 -1.08 -8.42
CA GLN A 133 2.50 -1.89 -9.35
C GLN A 133 3.61 -2.66 -8.64
N LEU A 134 4.35 -1.98 -7.77
CA LEU A 134 5.42 -2.61 -6.99
C LEU A 134 4.89 -3.74 -6.11
N LEU A 135 3.77 -3.49 -5.43
CA LEU A 135 3.15 -4.52 -4.58
C LEU A 135 2.68 -5.72 -5.42
N ALA A 136 2.05 -5.46 -6.56
CA ALA A 136 1.58 -6.53 -7.44
C ALA A 136 2.73 -7.45 -7.88
N VAL A 137 3.83 -6.87 -8.33
CA VAL A 137 5.03 -7.63 -8.71
C VAL A 137 5.55 -8.44 -7.53
N TYR A 138 5.63 -7.80 -6.36
CA TYR A 138 6.12 -8.45 -5.15
C TYR A 138 5.26 -9.65 -4.74
N LEU A 139 3.93 -9.48 -4.75
CA LEU A 139 3.01 -10.55 -4.37
C LEU A 139 3.08 -11.74 -5.33
N GLU A 140 3.22 -11.47 -6.64
CA GLU A 140 3.39 -12.52 -7.63
C GLU A 140 4.72 -13.26 -7.43
N GLU A 141 5.81 -12.51 -7.25
CA GLU A 141 7.15 -13.07 -7.06
C GLU A 141 7.21 -13.96 -5.82
N LYS A 142 6.57 -13.53 -4.73
CA LYS A 142 6.55 -14.30 -3.46
C LYS A 142 5.45 -15.35 -3.42
N LYS A 143 4.65 -15.46 -4.48
CA LYS A 143 3.55 -16.44 -4.58
C LYS A 143 2.55 -16.32 -3.43
N LEU A 144 2.24 -15.08 -3.02
CA LEU A 144 1.30 -14.79 -1.95
C LEU A 144 -0.14 -14.73 -2.44
N LEU A 145 -0.36 -14.48 -3.72
CA LEU A 145 -1.70 -14.51 -4.32
C LEU A 145 -2.03 -15.91 -4.80
N LYS A 146 -3.30 -16.28 -4.67
CA LYS A 146 -3.81 -17.58 -5.13
C LYS A 146 -4.26 -17.51 -6.59
#